data_d36a8d2225c187fb410dc43aa865324e
#
_entry.id   d36a8d2225c187fb410dc43aa865324e
#
_cell.length_a   1.000
_cell.length_b   1.000
_cell.length_c   1.000
_cell.angle_alpha   90.00
_cell.angle_beta   90.00
_cell.angle_gamma   90.00
#
_symmetry.space_group_name_H-M   'P 1'
#
loop_
_entity.id
_entity.type
_entity.pdbx_description
1 polymer ?
#
loop_
_entity_poly.entity_id
_entity_poly.type
_entity_poly.pdbx_seq_one_letter_code
_entity_poly.pdbx_strand_id
1 'polypeptide(L)'
;YEATFGWDASPISTARLCAELYAQIKDEDWSLTSPTAQVSYWPQRLWRMEKPYQFIGDGGGMGIGYAASASVGAALANRKHGRLTVAIQPDGDLLMTIGVLWTAAHHKIPILSVMHNNRGYHQEVMHVQRMADRHMRGIDRAHIGTTLRDPFIDYAKIAQGMGIMGIGPITDPKELAPALKKGIALVKGGEPVLVDVVTQGR
;
A
#
# COMPACT_ATOMS: atom_id res chain seq x y z
N TYR A 1 -2.53 -15.88 15.48
CA TYR A 1 -1.50 -16.87 15.11
C TYR A 1 -1.00 -16.66 13.67
N GLU A 2 -1.86 -16.68 12.67
CA GLU A 2 -1.44 -16.48 11.26
C GLU A 2 -0.72 -15.15 11.02
N ALA A 3 -1.13 -14.09 11.70
CA ALA A 3 -0.52 -12.77 11.57
C ALA A 3 0.95 -12.72 12.04
N THR A 4 1.37 -13.64 12.91
CA THR A 4 2.75 -13.70 13.43
C THR A 4 3.67 -14.54 12.56
N PHE A 5 3.15 -15.25 11.57
CA PHE A 5 3.95 -16.06 10.68
C PHE A 5 4.89 -15.17 9.84
N GLY A 6 6.18 -15.46 9.89
CA GLY A 6 7.19 -14.63 9.21
C GLY A 6 7.30 -13.21 9.75
N TRP A 7 6.98 -12.97 11.04
CA TRP A 7 6.96 -11.64 11.64
C TRP A 7 8.28 -10.88 11.48
N ASP A 8 9.41 -11.54 11.74
CA ASP A 8 10.73 -10.94 11.63
C ASP A 8 11.43 -11.21 10.29
N ALA A 9 10.68 -11.68 9.30
CA ALA A 9 11.24 -11.98 7.98
C ALA A 9 11.50 -10.71 7.16
N SER A 10 12.49 -10.78 6.28
CA SER A 10 12.75 -9.81 5.22
C SER A 10 12.68 -10.55 3.88
N PRO A 11 11.86 -10.11 2.94
CA PRO A 11 10.94 -8.96 2.95
C PRO A 11 9.85 -9.04 4.02
N ILE A 12 9.31 -7.87 4.39
CA ILE A 12 8.33 -7.71 5.48
C ILE A 12 7.01 -8.42 5.14
N SER A 13 6.41 -9.16 6.09
CA SER A 13 5.11 -9.79 5.85
C SER A 13 3.99 -8.75 5.75
N THR A 14 3.00 -9.00 4.89
CA THR A 14 1.83 -8.11 4.73
C THR A 14 1.07 -7.96 6.05
N ALA A 15 0.99 -9.02 6.85
CA ALA A 15 0.34 -8.99 8.17
C ALA A 15 1.06 -8.02 9.12
N ARG A 16 2.40 -8.07 9.18
CA ARG A 16 3.20 -7.16 9.99
C ARG A 16 3.02 -5.71 9.54
N LEU A 17 3.11 -5.45 8.23
CA LEU A 17 2.86 -4.11 7.70
C LEU A 17 1.53 -3.55 8.20
N CYS A 18 0.44 -4.32 8.06
CA CYS A 18 -0.89 -3.89 8.48
C CYS A 18 -1.01 -3.73 10.00
N ALA A 19 -0.41 -4.63 10.79
CA ALA A 19 -0.46 -4.57 12.25
C ALA A 19 0.32 -3.37 12.81
N GLU A 20 1.54 -3.13 12.31
CA GLU A 20 2.36 -2.00 12.76
C GLU A 20 1.78 -0.65 12.32
N LEU A 21 1.22 -0.58 11.10
CA LEU A 21 0.53 0.61 10.65
C LEU A 21 -0.68 0.92 11.56
N TYR A 22 -1.51 -0.09 11.86
CA TYR A 22 -2.64 0.10 12.77
C TYR A 22 -2.22 0.53 14.18
N ALA A 23 -1.17 -0.05 14.71
CA ALA A 23 -0.64 0.35 16.02
C ALA A 23 -0.29 1.84 16.10
N GLN A 24 0.12 2.46 14.99
CA GLN A 24 0.48 3.88 14.92
C GLN A 24 -0.74 4.81 14.75
N ILE A 25 -1.87 4.31 14.21
CA ILE A 25 -3.01 5.18 13.84
C ILE A 25 -4.29 4.90 14.63
N LYS A 26 -4.36 3.81 15.40
CA LYS A 26 -5.59 3.33 16.07
C LYS A 26 -6.26 4.38 16.96
N ASP A 27 -5.49 5.29 17.52
CA ASP A 27 -5.96 6.33 18.44
C ASP A 27 -6.19 7.70 17.72
N GLU A 28 -5.99 7.75 16.41
CA GLU A 28 -6.23 8.92 15.56
C GLU A 28 -7.65 8.89 14.95
N ASP A 29 -8.13 10.03 14.42
CA ASP A 29 -9.28 10.00 13.50
C ASP A 29 -8.78 9.72 12.09
N TRP A 30 -9.03 8.50 11.58
CA TRP A 30 -8.45 8.01 10.34
C TRP A 30 -9.47 7.42 9.37
N SER A 31 -9.10 7.42 8.09
CA SER A 31 -9.76 6.67 7.02
C SER A 31 -8.74 5.83 6.27
N LEU A 32 -9.10 4.61 5.95
CA LEU A 32 -8.31 3.70 5.10
C LEU A 32 -8.91 3.63 3.70
N THR A 33 -8.06 3.80 2.69
CA THR A 33 -8.32 3.43 1.31
C THR A 33 -7.32 2.33 0.93
N SER A 34 -7.81 1.15 0.59
CA SER A 34 -6.94 0.03 0.23
C SER A 34 -7.70 -0.94 -0.66
N PRO A 35 -7.09 -1.44 -1.75
CA PRO A 35 -7.61 -2.58 -2.47
C PRO A 35 -7.42 -3.84 -1.61
N THR A 36 -8.49 -4.26 -0.98
CA THR A 36 -8.49 -5.27 0.09
C THR A 36 -7.93 -6.62 -0.33
N ALA A 37 -8.23 -7.04 -1.56
CA ALA A 37 -7.79 -8.33 -2.09
C ALA A 37 -6.26 -8.41 -2.23
N GLN A 38 -5.59 -7.33 -2.66
CA GLN A 38 -4.15 -7.29 -2.87
C GLN A 38 -3.34 -7.40 -1.58
N VAL A 39 -3.92 -6.98 -0.46
CA VAL A 39 -3.30 -7.12 0.87
C VAL A 39 -3.92 -8.24 1.71
N SER A 40 -4.52 -9.23 1.06
CA SER A 40 -5.09 -10.45 1.70
C SER A 40 -6.09 -10.16 2.82
N TYR A 41 -6.82 -9.06 2.71
CA TYR A 41 -7.81 -8.60 3.71
C TYR A 41 -7.21 -8.38 5.12
N TRP A 42 -5.90 -8.20 5.26
CA TRP A 42 -5.27 -8.03 6.57
C TRP A 42 -5.81 -6.84 7.37
N PRO A 43 -6.10 -5.66 6.78
CA PRO A 43 -6.73 -4.58 7.54
C PRO A 43 -8.08 -5.00 8.15
N GLN A 44 -8.95 -5.67 7.39
CA GLN A 44 -10.26 -6.11 7.88
C GLN A 44 -10.16 -7.21 8.95
N ARG A 45 -9.06 -7.98 8.95
CA ARG A 45 -8.81 -9.04 9.93
C ARG A 45 -8.19 -8.54 11.24
N LEU A 46 -7.45 -7.42 11.19
CA LEU A 46 -6.63 -6.94 12.32
C LEU A 46 -7.14 -5.61 12.91
N TRP A 47 -7.82 -4.77 12.11
CA TRP A 47 -8.16 -3.42 12.53
C TRP A 47 -9.60 -3.34 13.05
N ARG A 48 -9.80 -2.57 14.10
CA ARG A 48 -11.15 -2.20 14.57
C ARG A 48 -11.68 -1.03 13.74
N MET A 49 -12.68 -1.29 12.93
CA MET A 49 -13.36 -0.29 12.10
C MET A 49 -14.74 -0.03 12.70
N GLU A 50 -14.87 1.00 13.49
CA GLU A 50 -16.10 1.31 14.27
C GLU A 50 -16.93 2.42 13.61
N LYS A 51 -16.33 3.18 12.69
CA LYS A 51 -16.99 4.32 12.06
C LYS A 51 -17.08 4.09 10.54
N PRO A 52 -18.17 4.50 9.88
CA PRO A 52 -18.40 4.20 8.46
C PRO A 52 -17.33 4.79 7.53
N TYR A 53 -16.67 5.85 7.93
CA TYR A 53 -15.63 6.50 7.14
C TYR A 53 -14.22 5.90 7.35
N GLN A 54 -14.04 4.98 8.29
CA GLN A 54 -12.75 4.34 8.52
C GLN A 54 -12.36 3.37 7.41
N PHE A 55 -13.33 2.86 6.66
CA PHE A 55 -13.07 2.06 5.47
C PHE A 55 -13.85 2.62 4.28
N ILE A 56 -13.14 3.17 3.30
CA ILE A 56 -13.76 3.78 2.12
C ILE A 56 -14.09 2.73 1.05
N GLY A 57 -13.45 1.56 1.15
CA GLY A 57 -13.68 0.48 0.23
C GLY A 57 -12.82 0.55 -1.03
N ASP A 58 -13.14 -0.31 -1.97
CA ASP A 58 -12.57 -0.36 -3.30
C ASP A 58 -13.63 -0.08 -4.37
N GLY A 59 -13.20 0.06 -5.62
CA GLY A 59 -14.05 0.52 -6.72
C GLY A 59 -15.10 -0.46 -7.21
N GLY A 60 -15.33 -1.57 -6.53
CA GLY A 60 -16.29 -2.60 -6.93
C GLY A 60 -15.95 -3.32 -8.24
N GLY A 61 -15.43 -2.60 -9.22
CA GLY A 61 -14.99 -3.15 -10.49
C GLY A 61 -13.59 -3.74 -10.50
N MET A 62 -12.86 -3.66 -9.38
CA MET A 62 -11.51 -4.21 -9.20
C MET A 62 -10.46 -3.72 -10.23
N GLY A 63 -10.69 -2.55 -10.84
CA GLY A 63 -9.77 -1.97 -11.82
C GLY A 63 -8.44 -1.57 -11.20
N ILE A 64 -7.33 -2.03 -11.80
CA ILE A 64 -5.98 -1.66 -11.39
C ILE A 64 -5.77 -0.16 -11.65
N GLY A 65 -5.14 0.55 -10.70
CA GLY A 65 -4.94 2.00 -10.73
C GLY A 65 -6.02 2.81 -10.01
N TYR A 66 -7.11 2.19 -9.60
CA TYR A 66 -8.19 2.88 -8.86
C TYR A 66 -7.72 3.38 -7.50
N ALA A 67 -7.01 2.56 -6.73
CA ALA A 67 -6.73 2.82 -5.32
C ALA A 67 -5.93 4.11 -5.10
N ALA A 68 -4.91 4.38 -5.90
CA ALA A 68 -4.10 5.60 -5.76
C ALA A 68 -4.93 6.87 -5.99
N SER A 69 -5.72 6.90 -7.07
CA SER A 69 -6.56 8.05 -7.40
C SER A 69 -7.69 8.25 -6.39
N ALA A 70 -8.35 7.16 -5.98
CA ALA A 70 -9.39 7.19 -4.95
C ALA A 70 -8.86 7.68 -3.61
N SER A 71 -7.64 7.29 -3.24
CA SER A 71 -7.00 7.69 -1.99
C SER A 71 -6.74 9.20 -1.92
N VAL A 72 -6.26 9.80 -3.01
CA VAL A 72 -6.05 11.25 -3.09
C VAL A 72 -7.39 12.00 -3.04
N GLY A 73 -8.43 11.49 -3.72
CA GLY A 73 -9.78 12.03 -3.62
C GLY A 73 -10.36 11.96 -2.20
N ALA A 74 -10.16 10.82 -1.53
CA ALA A 74 -10.57 10.63 -0.14
C ALA A 74 -9.82 11.58 0.81
N ALA A 75 -8.51 11.76 0.62
CA ALA A 75 -7.71 12.67 1.40
C ALA A 75 -8.16 14.13 1.23
N LEU A 76 -8.51 14.53 0.01
CA LEU A 76 -9.07 15.84 -0.26
C LEU A 76 -10.41 16.04 0.47
N ALA A 77 -11.29 15.03 0.46
CA ALA A 77 -12.56 15.08 1.18
C ALA A 77 -12.39 15.11 2.70
N ASN A 78 -11.41 14.37 3.24
CA ASN A 78 -11.12 14.28 4.66
C ASN A 78 -10.40 15.51 5.23
N ARG A 79 -9.71 16.29 4.37
CA ARG A 79 -8.92 17.47 4.79
C ARG A 79 -9.73 18.45 5.64
N LYS A 80 -10.98 18.73 5.28
CA LYS A 80 -11.88 19.62 6.03
C LYS A 80 -12.24 19.13 7.43
N HIS A 81 -12.04 17.83 7.68
CA HIS A 81 -12.32 17.19 8.97
C HIS A 81 -11.05 16.99 9.81
N GLY A 82 -9.87 17.36 9.31
CA GLY A 82 -8.59 17.08 9.96
C GLY A 82 -8.26 15.59 10.08
N ARG A 83 -8.89 14.76 9.25
CA ARG A 83 -8.80 13.29 9.34
C ARG A 83 -7.57 12.78 8.60
N LEU A 84 -6.82 11.90 9.28
CA LEU A 84 -5.67 11.21 8.69
C LEU A 84 -6.15 10.21 7.62
N THR A 85 -5.82 10.48 6.36
CA THR A 85 -6.08 9.51 5.29
C THR A 85 -4.87 8.62 5.06
N VAL A 86 -5.09 7.33 5.16
CA VAL A 86 -4.08 6.29 4.95
C VAL A 86 -4.46 5.47 3.72
N ALA A 87 -3.51 5.24 2.85
CA ALA A 87 -3.63 4.36 1.70
C ALA A 87 -2.61 3.22 1.82
N ILE A 88 -3.06 1.97 1.76
CA ILE A 88 -2.13 0.85 1.51
C ILE A 88 -2.18 0.60 0.01
N GLN A 89 -1.06 0.85 -0.66
CA GLN A 89 -0.98 0.98 -2.09
C GLN A 89 -0.14 -0.15 -2.70
N PRO A 90 -0.72 -1.06 -3.49
CA PRO A 90 0.06 -2.05 -4.23
C PRO A 90 0.97 -1.38 -5.26
N ASP A 91 2.15 -1.95 -5.45
CA ASP A 91 3.19 -1.42 -6.34
C ASP A 91 2.73 -1.33 -7.81
N GLY A 92 2.21 -2.41 -8.36
CA GLY A 92 1.70 -2.42 -9.74
C GLY A 92 0.48 -1.54 -9.96
N ASP A 93 -0.37 -1.36 -8.93
CA ASP A 93 -1.55 -0.49 -8.99
C ASP A 93 -1.13 0.98 -9.12
N LEU A 94 -0.16 1.42 -8.32
CA LEU A 94 0.35 2.79 -8.40
C LEU A 94 0.97 3.10 -9.77
N LEU A 95 1.65 2.14 -10.41
CA LEU A 95 2.25 2.35 -11.73
C LEU A 95 1.24 2.76 -12.80
N MET A 96 -0.02 2.32 -12.69
CA MET A 96 -1.06 2.66 -13.66
C MET A 96 -1.52 4.12 -13.57
N THR A 97 -1.32 4.76 -12.40
CA THR A 97 -1.81 6.13 -12.15
C THR A 97 -0.81 6.99 -11.40
N ILE A 98 0.48 6.79 -11.65
CA ILE A 98 1.58 7.42 -10.90
C ILE A 98 1.52 8.95 -10.87
N GLY A 99 0.93 9.57 -11.88
CA GLY A 99 0.73 11.02 -11.95
C GLY A 99 -0.14 11.59 -10.83
N VAL A 100 -0.90 10.75 -10.11
CA VAL A 100 -1.70 11.19 -8.97
C VAL A 100 -0.84 11.69 -7.80
N LEU A 101 0.41 11.23 -7.71
CA LEU A 101 1.38 11.73 -6.72
C LEU A 101 1.66 13.22 -6.94
N TRP A 102 1.88 13.63 -8.19
CA TRP A 102 2.02 15.05 -8.53
C TRP A 102 0.75 15.84 -8.16
N THR A 103 -0.43 15.29 -8.41
CA THR A 103 -1.70 15.94 -8.03
C THR A 103 -1.76 16.18 -6.52
N ALA A 104 -1.38 15.18 -5.71
CA ALA A 104 -1.33 15.33 -4.26
C ALA A 104 -0.34 16.41 -3.81
N ALA A 105 0.85 16.44 -4.42
CA ALA A 105 1.86 17.47 -4.15
C ALA A 105 1.38 18.88 -4.54
N HIS A 106 0.87 19.03 -5.77
CA HIS A 106 0.43 20.32 -6.32
C HIS A 106 -0.68 20.97 -5.47
N HIS A 107 -1.64 20.16 -5.03
CA HIS A 107 -2.78 20.62 -4.23
C HIS A 107 -2.54 20.54 -2.72
N LYS A 108 -1.33 20.17 -2.28
CA LYS A 108 -0.97 19.98 -0.86
C LYS A 108 -2.00 19.16 -0.12
N ILE A 109 -2.29 17.96 -0.65
CA ILE A 109 -3.29 17.05 -0.08
C ILE A 109 -2.58 16.10 0.90
N PRO A 110 -2.80 16.26 2.22
CA PRO A 110 -2.13 15.41 3.20
C PRO A 110 -2.64 13.98 3.13
N ILE A 111 -1.77 13.06 2.81
CA ILE A 111 -2.06 11.63 2.69
C ILE A 111 -0.84 10.80 3.07
N LEU A 112 -1.04 9.72 3.81
CA LEU A 112 -0.05 8.70 4.04
C LEU A 112 -0.25 7.55 3.05
N SER A 113 0.59 7.49 2.02
CA SER A 113 0.63 6.36 1.09
C SER A 113 1.68 5.36 1.56
N VAL A 114 1.26 4.16 1.97
CA VAL A 114 2.15 3.07 2.38
C VAL A 114 2.18 2.04 1.27
N MET A 115 3.33 1.88 0.63
CA MET A 115 3.49 0.92 -0.45
C MET A 115 3.53 -0.50 0.10
N HIS A 116 2.72 -1.36 -0.49
CA HIS A 116 2.87 -2.80 -0.43
C HIS A 116 3.68 -3.23 -1.66
N ASN A 117 5.01 -3.03 -1.58
CA ASN A 117 5.94 -3.27 -2.67
C ASN A 117 6.39 -4.74 -2.67
N ASN A 118 5.60 -5.61 -3.25
CA ASN A 118 5.91 -7.03 -3.38
C ASN A 118 6.61 -7.37 -4.71
N ARG A 119 6.95 -6.35 -5.49
CA ARG A 119 7.69 -6.43 -6.77
C ARG A 119 6.97 -7.24 -7.84
N GLY A 120 5.65 -7.10 -7.92
CA GLY A 120 4.89 -7.78 -8.96
C GLY A 120 3.38 -7.77 -8.80
N TYR A 121 2.74 -8.22 -9.84
CA TYR A 121 1.29 -8.48 -9.90
C TYR A 121 1.01 -9.90 -9.36
N HIS A 122 1.13 -10.08 -8.05
CA HIS A 122 1.07 -11.41 -7.44
C HIS A 122 -0.27 -12.12 -7.60
N GLN A 123 -1.36 -11.37 -7.68
CA GLN A 123 -2.67 -11.97 -7.93
C GLN A 123 -2.73 -12.61 -9.32
N GLU A 124 -2.15 -11.95 -10.31
CA GLU A 124 -2.05 -12.43 -11.68
C GLU A 124 -1.15 -13.66 -11.78
N VAL A 125 -0.01 -13.66 -11.05
CA VAL A 125 0.84 -14.88 -10.93
C VAL A 125 0.01 -16.06 -10.44
N MET A 126 -0.76 -15.88 -9.35
CA MET A 126 -1.61 -16.95 -8.80
C MET A 126 -2.70 -17.41 -9.78
N HIS A 127 -3.30 -16.50 -10.54
CA HIS A 127 -4.27 -16.85 -11.57
C HIS A 127 -3.63 -17.65 -12.70
N VAL A 128 -2.48 -17.22 -13.20
CA VAL A 128 -1.72 -17.95 -14.24
C VAL A 128 -1.37 -19.36 -13.74
N GLN A 129 -0.87 -19.50 -12.50
CA GLN A 129 -0.57 -20.79 -11.90
C GLN A 129 -1.80 -21.70 -11.83
N ARG A 130 -2.94 -21.20 -11.31
CA ARG A 130 -4.19 -21.95 -11.23
C ARG A 130 -4.69 -22.42 -12.61
N MET A 131 -4.56 -21.57 -13.62
CA MET A 131 -4.98 -21.92 -14.98
C MET A 131 -4.02 -22.94 -15.61
N ALA A 132 -2.72 -22.82 -15.35
CA ALA A 132 -1.73 -23.80 -15.79
C ALA A 132 -2.01 -25.16 -15.17
N ASP A 133 -2.25 -25.22 -13.87
CA ASP A 133 -2.59 -26.46 -13.16
C ASP A 133 -3.86 -27.12 -13.72
N ARG A 134 -4.91 -26.34 -13.96
CA ARG A 134 -6.16 -26.87 -14.58
C ARG A 134 -5.93 -27.50 -15.95
N HIS A 135 -4.95 -27.02 -16.68
CA HIS A 135 -4.58 -27.53 -18.00
C HIS A 135 -3.37 -28.48 -17.97
N MET A 136 -2.92 -28.91 -16.77
CA MET A 136 -1.75 -29.77 -16.58
C MET A 136 -0.50 -29.22 -17.27
N ARG A 137 -0.29 -27.91 -17.22
CA ARG A 137 0.87 -27.20 -17.77
C ARG A 137 1.83 -26.81 -16.65
N GLY A 138 3.13 -26.63 -16.99
CA GLY A 138 4.12 -26.13 -16.04
C GLY A 138 3.85 -24.68 -15.61
N ILE A 139 4.22 -24.36 -14.37
CA ILE A 139 4.03 -23.02 -13.77
C ILE A 139 5.33 -22.18 -13.77
N ASP A 140 6.42 -22.73 -14.29
CA ASP A 140 7.75 -22.12 -14.32
C ASP A 140 7.79 -20.74 -15.02
N ARG A 141 6.89 -20.48 -15.95
CA ARG A 141 6.75 -19.25 -16.70
C ARG A 141 5.68 -18.28 -16.18
N ALA A 142 5.04 -18.59 -15.05
CA ALA A 142 3.97 -17.73 -14.51
C ALA A 142 4.46 -16.33 -14.09
N HIS A 143 5.76 -16.14 -13.92
CA HIS A 143 6.39 -14.87 -13.58
C HIS A 143 6.55 -13.91 -14.77
N ILE A 144 6.48 -14.41 -16.03
CA ILE A 144 6.68 -13.60 -17.23
C ILE A 144 5.51 -12.61 -17.38
N GLY A 145 5.84 -11.31 -17.45
CA GLY A 145 4.87 -10.21 -17.56
C GLY A 145 4.14 -9.86 -16.25
N THR A 146 4.44 -10.57 -15.15
CA THR A 146 3.78 -10.33 -13.86
C THR A 146 4.74 -9.86 -12.77
N THR A 147 6.04 -9.82 -13.03
CA THR A 147 7.04 -9.34 -12.06
C THR A 147 7.53 -7.94 -12.40
N LEU A 148 7.77 -7.14 -11.35
CA LEU A 148 8.32 -5.79 -11.42
C LEU A 148 9.77 -5.80 -10.88
N ARG A 149 10.65 -6.47 -11.62
CA ARG A 149 12.07 -6.69 -11.28
C ARG A 149 12.92 -6.37 -12.48
N ASP A 150 14.20 -6.14 -12.23
CA ASP A 150 15.23 -5.94 -13.27
C ASP A 150 14.95 -4.77 -14.25
N PRO A 151 14.91 -3.50 -13.73
CA PRO A 151 15.35 -3.09 -12.38
C PRO A 151 14.22 -3.10 -11.35
N PHE A 152 14.58 -3.15 -10.05
CA PHE A 152 13.64 -2.85 -8.99
C PHE A 152 13.22 -1.38 -9.02
N ILE A 153 11.94 -1.14 -8.79
CA ILE A 153 11.38 0.20 -8.73
C ILE A 153 11.57 0.77 -7.32
N ASP A 154 12.12 1.97 -7.24
CA ASP A 154 12.25 2.76 -6.01
C ASP A 154 11.11 3.78 -5.96
N TYR A 155 10.01 3.41 -5.29
CA TYR A 155 8.82 4.26 -5.20
C TYR A 155 9.07 5.51 -4.35
N ALA A 156 9.99 5.46 -3.39
CA ALA A 156 10.37 6.63 -2.60
C ALA A 156 11.03 7.70 -3.48
N LYS A 157 11.94 7.31 -4.39
CA LYS A 157 12.52 8.25 -5.36
C LYS A 157 11.50 8.78 -6.37
N ILE A 158 10.59 7.92 -6.82
CA ILE A 158 9.52 8.36 -7.71
C ILE A 158 8.65 9.42 -7.01
N ALA A 159 8.27 9.19 -5.77
CA ALA A 159 7.51 10.15 -4.97
C ALA A 159 8.24 11.48 -4.84
N GLN A 160 9.55 11.45 -4.57
CA GLN A 160 10.40 12.65 -4.51
C GLN A 160 10.44 13.40 -5.86
N GLY A 161 10.55 12.67 -6.97
CA GLY A 161 10.48 13.25 -8.32
C GLY A 161 9.14 13.90 -8.65
N MET A 162 8.05 13.46 -7.99
CA MET A 162 6.70 14.04 -8.10
C MET A 162 6.41 15.14 -7.06
N GLY A 163 7.38 15.49 -6.21
CA GLY A 163 7.23 16.53 -5.21
C GLY A 163 6.63 16.07 -3.88
N ILE A 164 6.59 14.76 -3.61
CA ILE A 164 6.13 14.16 -2.36
C ILE A 164 7.32 13.70 -1.53
N MET A 165 7.20 13.77 -0.20
CA MET A 165 8.19 13.17 0.69
C MET A 165 8.16 11.64 0.53
N GLY A 166 9.26 11.06 0.03
CA GLY A 166 9.46 9.62 -0.07
C GLY A 166 10.36 9.10 1.04
N ILE A 167 9.93 8.03 1.73
CA ILE A 167 10.67 7.34 2.78
C ILE A 167 10.83 5.88 2.36
N GLY A 168 12.02 5.35 2.39
CA GLY A 168 12.33 3.95 2.02
C GLY A 168 13.30 3.87 0.84
N PRO A 169 13.44 2.67 0.22
CA PRO A 169 12.69 1.44 0.50
C PRO A 169 13.03 0.81 1.85
N ILE A 170 12.02 0.43 2.63
CA ILE A 170 12.15 -0.24 3.93
C ILE A 170 12.17 -1.75 3.71
N THR A 171 13.24 -2.41 4.06
CA THR A 171 13.43 -3.87 3.93
C THR A 171 13.60 -4.57 5.27
N ASP A 172 14.17 -3.87 6.26
CA ASP A 172 14.31 -4.38 7.63
C ASP A 172 13.01 -4.11 8.42
N PRO A 173 12.37 -5.15 8.94
CA PRO A 173 11.17 -4.99 9.73
C PRO A 173 11.33 -4.10 10.98
N LYS A 174 12.54 -3.94 11.50
CA LYS A 174 12.82 -3.04 12.63
C LYS A 174 12.72 -1.56 12.27
N GLU A 175 12.91 -1.22 11.01
CA GLU A 175 12.81 0.15 10.50
C GLU A 175 11.37 0.57 10.19
N LEU A 176 10.43 -0.39 10.13
CA LEU A 176 9.06 -0.14 9.70
C LEU A 176 8.33 0.84 10.62
N ALA A 177 8.27 0.57 11.92
CA ALA A 177 7.56 1.42 12.87
C ALA A 177 8.14 2.85 12.94
N PRO A 178 9.47 3.07 13.00
CA PRO A 178 10.07 4.41 12.92
C PRO A 178 9.70 5.15 11.63
N ALA A 179 9.74 4.47 10.47
CA ALA A 179 9.40 5.07 9.18
C ALA A 179 7.92 5.49 9.11
N LEU A 180 7.00 4.62 9.56
CA LEU A 180 5.57 4.93 9.64
C LEU A 180 5.30 6.11 10.57
N LYS A 181 5.91 6.13 11.77
CA LYS A 181 5.77 7.24 12.73
C LYS A 181 6.23 8.57 12.13
N LYS A 182 7.38 8.57 11.44
CA LYS A 182 7.88 9.75 10.72
C LYS A 182 6.90 10.21 9.65
N GLY A 183 6.40 9.28 8.83
CA GLY A 183 5.43 9.59 7.77
C GLY A 183 4.14 10.20 8.32
N ILE A 184 3.58 9.62 9.38
CA ILE A 184 2.36 10.12 10.05
C ILE A 184 2.58 11.54 10.58
N ALA A 185 3.72 11.81 11.22
CA ALA A 185 4.02 13.15 11.74
C ALA A 185 4.05 14.22 10.64
N LEU A 186 4.63 13.89 9.47
CA LEU A 186 4.67 14.79 8.31
C LEU A 186 3.28 15.02 7.73
N VAL A 187 2.46 13.97 7.62
CA VAL A 187 1.06 14.11 7.12
C VAL A 187 0.22 14.96 8.06
N LYS A 188 0.38 14.81 9.37
CA LYS A 188 -0.26 15.68 10.38
C LYS A 188 0.22 17.14 10.27
N GLY A 189 1.42 17.37 9.74
CA GLY A 189 1.94 18.68 9.37
C GLY A 189 1.40 19.25 8.05
N GLY A 190 0.58 18.47 7.34
CA GLY A 190 -0.07 18.90 6.08
C GLY A 190 0.62 18.43 4.80
N GLU A 191 1.66 17.59 4.90
CA GLU A 191 2.44 17.11 3.76
C GLU A 191 1.95 15.76 3.24
N PRO A 192 1.86 15.53 1.91
CA PRO A 192 1.71 14.20 1.36
C PRO A 192 3.01 13.40 1.52
N VAL A 193 2.89 12.15 1.95
CA VAL A 193 4.04 11.27 2.21
C VAL A 193 3.81 9.89 1.59
N LEU A 194 4.86 9.33 0.99
CA LEU A 194 4.89 7.94 0.56
C LEU A 194 5.97 7.19 1.35
N VAL A 195 5.59 6.07 1.97
CA VAL A 195 6.51 5.14 2.63
C VAL A 195 6.60 3.89 1.77
N ASP A 196 7.76 3.64 1.17
CA ASP A 196 8.00 2.45 0.33
C ASP A 196 8.42 1.28 1.21
N VAL A 197 7.55 0.28 1.35
CA VAL A 197 7.81 -0.91 2.17
C VAL A 197 7.91 -2.13 1.26
N VAL A 198 9.08 -2.76 1.26
CA VAL A 198 9.31 -3.99 0.50
C VAL A 198 8.71 -5.16 1.26
N THR A 199 7.71 -5.78 0.66
CA THR A 199 6.92 -6.83 1.28
C THR A 199 7.11 -8.19 0.60
N GLN A 200 6.74 -9.22 1.35
CA GLN A 200 6.61 -10.56 0.76
C GLN A 200 5.52 -10.56 -0.33
N GLY A 201 5.63 -11.49 -1.25
CA GLY A 201 4.51 -11.87 -2.09
C GLY A 201 3.32 -12.31 -1.22
N ARG A 202 2.17 -12.37 -1.84
CA ARG A 202 0.95 -12.80 -1.19
C ARG A 202 0.99 -14.28 -0.84
#